data_5b5a72226974d07f2d67da1b7e018442
#
_entry.id   5b5a72226974d07f2d67da1b7e018442
#
_cell.length_a   1.000
_cell.length_b   1.000
_cell.length_c   1.000
_cell.angle_alpha   90.00
_cell.angle_beta   90.00
_cell.angle_gamma   90.00
#
_symmetry.space_group_name_H-M   'P 1'
#
loop_
_entity.id
_entity.type
_entity.pdbx_description
1 polymer ?
#
loop_
_entity_poly.entity_id
_entity_poly.type
_entity_poly.pdbx_seq_one_letter_code
_entity_poly.pdbx_strand_id
1 'polypeptide(L)'
;MQAMLMALALAAPCTGPEHRQFDFWVGDWDTYEMTDTTKVVARNEVTLILDGCVLREVYRQNDGLEGESYSLWDSTRGVWHQSWVTNRGALLQLDGRMEGKRMVMVAPEKLPDGKASRLRGIWWPEGENVRSKAERSTDGGKTWTMVFDIVFRPHRPGAS
;
A
#
# COMPACT_ATOMS: atom_id res chain seq x y z
N MET A 1 2.63 54.81 12.10
CA MET A 1 1.86 53.56 12.28
C MET A 1 2.36 52.53 11.24
N GLN A 2 3.14 51.56 11.68
CA GLN A 2 3.68 50.54 10.83
C GLN A 2 2.71 49.36 10.85
N ALA A 3 2.08 49.07 9.72
CA ALA A 3 1.19 47.94 9.59
C ALA A 3 2.05 46.65 9.55
N MET A 4 1.94 45.86 10.60
CA MET A 4 2.57 44.54 10.70
C MET A 4 1.76 43.55 9.83
N LEU A 5 2.24 43.27 8.62
CA LEU A 5 1.68 42.20 7.79
C LEU A 5 2.00 40.86 8.47
N MET A 6 1.01 40.26 9.12
CA MET A 6 1.06 38.89 9.53
C MET A 6 0.96 38.00 8.27
N ALA A 7 2.09 37.45 7.85
CA ALA A 7 2.09 36.38 6.84
C ALA A 7 1.44 35.14 7.47
N LEU A 8 0.21 34.81 7.05
CA LEU A 8 -0.35 33.49 7.31
C LEU A 8 0.54 32.49 6.61
N ALA A 9 1.34 31.74 7.35
CA ALA A 9 2.00 30.57 6.84
C ALA A 9 0.89 29.54 6.50
N LEU A 10 0.67 29.32 5.21
CA LEU A 10 -0.17 28.19 4.76
C LEU A 10 0.47 26.92 5.28
N ALA A 11 -0.27 26.15 6.07
CA ALA A 11 0.19 24.84 6.52
C ALA A 11 0.53 23.99 5.28
N ALA A 12 1.67 23.29 5.33
CA ALA A 12 2.06 22.39 4.24
C ALA A 12 0.94 21.34 4.01
N PRO A 13 0.61 21.03 2.77
CA PRO A 13 -0.45 20.06 2.49
C PRO A 13 -0.09 18.68 3.05
N CYS A 14 -1.11 17.88 3.37
CA CYS A 14 -0.97 16.47 3.74
C CYS A 14 -0.05 16.17 4.95
N THR A 15 0.01 17.11 5.92
CA THR A 15 0.80 16.94 7.16
C THR A 15 -0.02 16.45 8.35
N GLY A 16 -1.35 16.32 8.18
CA GLY A 16 -2.23 15.78 9.22
C GLY A 16 -1.88 14.32 9.57
N PRO A 17 -2.21 13.87 10.80
CA PRO A 17 -1.84 12.53 11.28
C PRO A 17 -2.40 11.40 10.40
N GLU A 18 -3.56 11.59 9.79
CA GLU A 18 -4.16 10.61 8.88
C GLU A 18 -3.27 10.37 7.66
N HIS A 19 -2.67 11.43 7.10
CA HIS A 19 -1.79 11.32 5.93
C HIS A 19 -0.49 10.58 6.21
N ARG A 20 -0.10 10.41 7.49
CA ARG A 20 1.15 9.76 7.90
C ARG A 20 0.96 8.31 8.34
N GLN A 21 -0.27 7.83 8.39
CA GLN A 21 -0.60 6.50 8.90
C GLN A 21 0.04 5.35 8.11
N PHE A 22 0.31 5.54 6.83
CA PHE A 22 0.89 4.51 5.96
C PHE A 22 2.39 4.72 5.66
N ASP A 23 3.01 5.72 6.30
CA ASP A 23 4.43 6.05 6.10
C ASP A 23 5.38 4.91 6.50
N PHE A 24 4.92 3.98 7.35
CA PHE A 24 5.71 2.80 7.71
C PHE A 24 6.07 1.90 6.51
N TRP A 25 5.36 2.05 5.39
CA TRP A 25 5.63 1.29 4.17
C TRP A 25 6.62 1.99 3.22
N VAL A 26 6.95 3.26 3.47
CA VAL A 26 7.97 3.98 2.68
C VAL A 26 9.32 3.30 2.84
N GLY A 27 9.95 2.96 1.71
CA GLY A 27 11.26 2.31 1.72
C GLY A 27 11.62 1.66 0.40
N ASP A 28 12.82 1.11 0.36
CA ASP A 28 13.36 0.28 -0.71
C ASP A 28 13.47 -1.15 -0.20
N TRP A 29 12.78 -2.09 -0.81
CA TRP A 29 12.48 -3.39 -0.25
C TRP A 29 12.85 -4.55 -1.17
N ASP A 30 13.42 -5.60 -0.57
CA ASP A 30 13.40 -6.96 -1.11
C ASP A 30 12.16 -7.69 -0.60
N THR A 31 11.38 -8.27 -1.50
CA THR A 31 10.15 -8.98 -1.17
C THR A 31 10.39 -10.47 -1.14
N TYR A 32 9.86 -11.13 -0.10
CA TYR A 32 9.93 -12.58 0.09
C TYR A 32 8.52 -13.13 0.33
N GLU A 33 8.25 -14.33 -0.18
CA GLU A 33 7.06 -15.08 0.22
C GLU A 33 7.27 -15.72 1.60
N MET A 34 6.23 -15.74 2.43
CA MET A 34 6.34 -16.35 3.77
C MET A 34 6.50 -17.87 3.72
N THR A 35 6.22 -18.50 2.59
CA THR A 35 6.47 -19.91 2.32
C THR A 35 7.96 -20.22 2.09
N ASP A 36 8.74 -19.23 1.62
CA ASP A 36 10.19 -19.32 1.46
C ASP A 36 10.85 -17.94 1.61
N THR A 37 11.27 -17.62 2.81
CA THR A 37 11.90 -16.33 3.13
C THR A 37 13.41 -16.30 2.86
N THR A 38 13.94 -17.27 2.14
CA THR A 38 15.35 -17.29 1.71
C THR A 38 15.56 -16.75 0.30
N LYS A 39 14.46 -16.64 -0.50
CA LYS A 39 14.49 -16.24 -1.90
C LYS A 39 13.77 -14.91 -2.11
N VAL A 40 14.50 -13.92 -2.62
CA VAL A 40 13.89 -12.67 -3.10
C VAL A 40 13.03 -12.98 -4.32
N VAL A 41 11.75 -12.60 -4.28
CA VAL A 41 10.80 -12.80 -5.39
C VAL A 41 10.51 -11.51 -6.15
N ALA A 42 10.71 -10.36 -5.52
CA ALA A 42 10.49 -9.05 -6.15
C ALA A 42 11.32 -7.95 -5.47
N ARG A 43 11.49 -6.85 -6.23
CA ARG A 43 11.89 -5.54 -5.69
C ARG A 43 10.67 -4.67 -5.57
N ASN A 44 10.60 -3.91 -4.49
CA ASN A 44 9.51 -2.98 -4.24
C ASN A 44 10.05 -1.66 -3.69
N GLU A 45 9.77 -0.57 -4.37
CA GLU A 45 10.14 0.77 -3.94
C GLU A 45 8.89 1.57 -3.63
N VAL A 46 8.81 2.12 -2.43
CA VAL A 46 7.69 2.97 -1.98
C VAL A 46 8.22 4.34 -1.59
N THR A 47 7.76 5.37 -2.27
CA THR A 47 8.22 6.75 -2.08
C THR A 47 7.04 7.68 -1.83
N LEU A 48 7.30 8.75 -1.08
CA LEU A 48 6.36 9.87 -0.96
C LEU A 48 6.56 10.83 -2.14
N ILE A 49 5.48 11.14 -2.83
CA ILE A 49 5.43 12.08 -3.95
C ILE A 49 4.37 13.15 -3.70
N LEU A 50 4.27 14.14 -4.57
CA LEU A 50 3.28 15.23 -4.51
C LEU A 50 3.24 15.88 -3.12
N ASP A 51 4.39 16.42 -2.70
CA ASP A 51 4.57 17.08 -1.39
C ASP A 51 4.20 16.20 -0.18
N GLY A 52 4.37 14.88 -0.32
CA GLY A 52 4.06 13.91 0.73
C GLY A 52 2.58 13.51 0.82
N CYS A 53 1.74 13.89 -0.14
CA CYS A 53 0.33 13.54 -0.17
C CYS A 53 0.06 12.11 -0.65
N VAL A 54 0.97 11.52 -1.42
CA VAL A 54 0.77 10.23 -2.08
C VAL A 54 1.97 9.32 -1.84
N LEU A 55 1.71 8.07 -1.47
CA LEU A 55 2.69 7.00 -1.54
C LEU A 55 2.61 6.39 -2.94
N ARG A 56 3.73 6.40 -3.66
CA ARG A 56 3.88 5.68 -4.93
C ARG A 56 4.69 4.43 -4.68
N GLU A 57 4.13 3.29 -5.04
CA GLU A 57 4.81 2.00 -5.09
C GLU A 57 5.23 1.68 -6.51
N VAL A 58 6.42 1.14 -6.69
CA VAL A 58 6.91 0.51 -7.92
C VAL A 58 7.36 -0.90 -7.59
N TYR A 59 6.61 -1.88 -8.07
CA TYR A 59 6.83 -3.30 -7.80
C TYR A 59 7.32 -4.02 -9.05
N ARG A 60 8.39 -4.81 -8.93
CA ARG A 60 8.96 -5.60 -10.01
C ARG A 60 9.24 -7.02 -9.53
N GLN A 61 8.48 -7.97 -10.04
CA GLN A 61 8.60 -9.39 -9.70
C GLN A 61 9.52 -10.12 -10.68
N ASN A 62 10.20 -11.13 -10.19
CA ASN A 62 11.19 -11.88 -10.98
C ASN A 62 10.57 -12.68 -12.14
N ASP A 63 9.25 -12.90 -12.15
CA ASP A 63 8.49 -13.54 -13.25
C ASP A 63 8.06 -12.55 -14.34
N GLY A 64 8.50 -11.28 -14.26
CA GLY A 64 8.17 -10.22 -15.20
C GLY A 64 6.86 -9.48 -14.93
N LEU A 65 6.17 -9.76 -13.83
CA LEU A 65 5.08 -8.89 -13.37
C LEU A 65 5.67 -7.57 -12.90
N GLU A 66 5.17 -6.47 -13.45
CA GLU A 66 5.43 -5.13 -12.97
C GLU A 66 4.12 -4.43 -12.64
N GLY A 67 4.12 -3.67 -11.56
CA GLY A 67 2.97 -2.88 -11.17
C GLY A 67 3.36 -1.60 -10.44
N GLU A 68 2.45 -0.66 -10.47
CA GLU A 68 2.54 0.57 -9.68
C GLU A 68 1.26 0.78 -8.90
N SER A 69 1.39 1.35 -7.71
CA SER A 69 0.24 1.83 -6.95
C SER A 69 0.42 3.25 -6.47
N TYR A 70 -0.72 3.91 -6.28
CA TYR A 70 -0.82 5.24 -5.69
C TYR A 70 -1.77 5.16 -4.51
N SER A 71 -1.25 5.41 -3.32
CA SER A 71 -2.01 5.35 -2.07
C SER A 71 -2.07 6.73 -1.43
N LEU A 72 -3.25 7.19 -1.04
CA LEU A 72 -3.46 8.49 -0.41
C LEU A 72 -4.62 8.47 0.59
N TRP A 73 -4.54 9.40 1.55
CA TRP A 73 -5.69 9.71 2.38
C TRP A 73 -6.65 10.63 1.62
N ASP A 74 -7.82 10.13 1.27
CA ASP A 74 -8.91 10.93 0.71
C ASP A 74 -9.67 11.61 1.86
N SER A 75 -9.33 12.84 2.14
CA SER A 75 -9.96 13.62 3.22
C SER A 75 -11.44 13.91 2.98
N THR A 76 -11.89 13.89 1.73
CA THR A 76 -13.29 14.10 1.37
C THR A 76 -14.15 12.93 1.80
N ARG A 77 -13.66 11.71 1.61
CA ARG A 77 -14.36 10.47 2.00
C ARG A 77 -13.95 9.95 3.37
N GLY A 78 -12.84 10.45 3.94
CA GLY A 78 -12.30 9.98 5.22
C GLY A 78 -11.80 8.54 5.16
N VAL A 79 -11.16 8.17 4.03
CA VAL A 79 -10.63 6.82 3.80
C VAL A 79 -9.25 6.88 3.16
N TRP A 80 -8.44 5.86 3.37
CA TRP A 80 -7.30 5.56 2.51
C TRP A 80 -7.79 4.95 1.22
N HIS A 81 -7.23 5.40 0.10
CA HIS A 81 -7.47 4.85 -1.23
C HIS A 81 -6.15 4.37 -1.83
N GLN A 82 -6.18 3.21 -2.50
CA GLN A 82 -5.07 2.72 -3.32
C GLN A 82 -5.61 2.31 -4.69
N SER A 83 -4.99 2.84 -5.75
CA SER A 83 -5.13 2.32 -7.11
C SER A 83 -3.89 1.53 -7.47
N TRP A 84 -4.04 0.25 -7.77
CA TRP A 84 -2.98 -0.66 -8.22
C TRP A 84 -3.20 -1.02 -9.67
N VAL A 85 -2.17 -0.86 -10.51
CA VAL A 85 -2.18 -1.22 -11.93
C VAL A 85 -0.98 -2.09 -12.27
N THR A 86 -1.11 -2.96 -13.29
CA THR A 86 -0.04 -3.87 -13.68
C THR A 86 0.16 -3.91 -15.19
N ASN A 87 1.34 -4.35 -15.61
CA ASN A 87 1.66 -4.64 -17.02
C ASN A 87 0.89 -5.85 -17.59
N ARG A 88 0.06 -6.51 -16.77
CA ARG A 88 -0.88 -7.59 -17.19
C ARG A 88 -2.32 -7.08 -17.32
N GLY A 89 -2.53 -5.75 -17.29
CA GLY A 89 -3.84 -5.13 -17.46
C GLY A 89 -4.76 -5.24 -16.24
N ALA A 90 -4.24 -5.55 -15.06
CA ALA A 90 -5.02 -5.53 -13.84
C ALA A 90 -5.18 -4.10 -13.31
N LEU A 91 -6.38 -3.79 -12.80
CA LEU A 91 -6.69 -2.61 -12.01
C LEU A 91 -7.42 -3.05 -10.76
N LEU A 92 -6.88 -2.67 -9.58
CA LEU A 92 -7.56 -2.79 -8.30
C LEU A 92 -7.72 -1.41 -7.69
N GLN A 93 -8.90 -1.12 -7.18
CA GLN A 93 -9.20 0.10 -6.43
C GLN A 93 -9.63 -0.31 -5.03
N LEU A 94 -8.78 -0.06 -4.06
CA LEU A 94 -8.99 -0.46 -2.68
C LEU A 94 -9.30 0.78 -1.85
N ASP A 95 -10.29 0.68 -0.99
CA ASP A 95 -10.60 1.68 0.03
C ASP A 95 -10.53 1.05 1.42
N GLY A 96 -10.04 1.83 2.41
CA GLY A 96 -9.94 1.31 3.77
C GLY A 96 -9.39 2.30 4.77
N ARG A 97 -8.84 1.79 5.85
CA ARG A 97 -8.34 2.61 6.97
C ARG A 97 -7.37 1.83 7.85
N MET A 98 -6.74 2.55 8.76
CA MET A 98 -5.99 1.92 9.84
C MET A 98 -6.92 1.21 10.82
N GLU A 99 -6.60 -0.04 11.12
CA GLU A 99 -7.19 -0.86 12.18
C GLU A 99 -6.08 -1.24 13.17
N GLY A 100 -5.97 -0.51 14.26
CA GLY A 100 -4.83 -0.62 15.16
C GLY A 100 -3.53 -0.21 14.45
N LYS A 101 -2.59 -1.14 14.32
CA LYS A 101 -1.31 -0.94 13.60
C LYS A 101 -1.34 -1.47 12.16
N ARG A 102 -2.50 -1.83 11.64
CA ARG A 102 -2.65 -2.43 10.31
C ARG A 102 -3.39 -1.48 9.38
N MET A 103 -2.85 -1.25 8.20
CA MET A 103 -3.59 -0.66 7.10
C MET A 103 -4.41 -1.79 6.46
N VAL A 104 -5.74 -1.65 6.42
CA VAL A 104 -6.67 -2.63 5.86
C VAL A 104 -7.48 -1.97 4.77
N MET A 105 -7.36 -2.45 3.54
CA MET A 105 -8.09 -1.92 2.40
C MET A 105 -8.77 -3.05 1.61
N VAL A 106 -9.95 -2.78 1.07
CA VAL A 106 -10.77 -3.77 0.34
C VAL A 106 -11.14 -3.24 -1.04
N ALA A 107 -10.99 -4.09 -2.04
CA ALA A 107 -11.47 -3.87 -3.41
C ALA A 107 -12.65 -4.79 -3.72
N PRO A 108 -13.71 -4.31 -4.39
CA PRO A 108 -14.64 -5.19 -5.09
C PRO A 108 -13.92 -5.83 -6.28
N GLU A 109 -14.18 -7.08 -6.54
CA GLU A 109 -13.54 -7.86 -7.59
C GLU A 109 -14.57 -8.74 -8.30
N LYS A 110 -14.33 -9.07 -9.58
CA LYS A 110 -15.03 -10.14 -10.29
C LYS A 110 -14.06 -11.26 -10.61
N LEU A 111 -14.46 -12.49 -10.31
CA LEU A 111 -13.73 -13.68 -10.70
C LEU A 111 -13.90 -13.98 -12.22
N PRO A 112 -13.05 -14.81 -12.83
CA PRO A 112 -13.16 -15.18 -14.24
C PRO A 112 -14.52 -15.80 -14.62
N ASP A 113 -15.20 -16.45 -13.67
CA ASP A 113 -16.56 -17.00 -13.84
C ASP A 113 -17.67 -15.94 -13.69
N GLY A 114 -17.30 -14.66 -13.51
CA GLY A 114 -18.21 -13.54 -13.36
C GLY A 114 -18.79 -13.35 -11.95
N LYS A 115 -18.48 -14.22 -11.01
CA LYS A 115 -18.94 -14.07 -9.62
C LYS A 115 -18.29 -12.88 -8.93
N ALA A 116 -19.09 -12.19 -8.12
CA ALA A 116 -18.58 -11.12 -7.28
C ALA A 116 -17.70 -11.69 -6.16
N SER A 117 -16.57 -11.03 -5.92
CA SER A 117 -15.69 -11.29 -4.79
C SER A 117 -15.18 -9.98 -4.20
N ARG A 118 -14.47 -10.08 -3.08
CA ARG A 118 -13.75 -8.97 -2.45
C ARG A 118 -12.30 -9.39 -2.23
N LEU A 119 -11.36 -8.53 -2.59
CA LEU A 119 -9.96 -8.69 -2.23
C LEU A 119 -9.65 -7.73 -1.08
N ARG A 120 -9.02 -8.24 -0.03
CA ARG A 120 -8.57 -7.45 1.12
C ARG A 120 -7.05 -7.48 1.17
N GLY A 121 -6.42 -6.30 1.11
CA GLY A 121 -5.00 -6.12 1.40
C GLY A 121 -4.81 -5.67 2.85
N ILE A 122 -3.81 -6.19 3.52
CA ILE A 122 -3.47 -5.87 4.91
C ILE A 122 -1.96 -5.65 4.99
N TRP A 123 -1.52 -4.49 5.49
CA TRP A 123 -0.11 -4.15 5.70
C TRP A 123 0.14 -3.77 7.15
N TRP A 124 1.27 -4.18 7.72
CA TRP A 124 1.67 -3.80 9.08
C TRP A 124 3.20 -3.80 9.24
N PRO A 125 3.73 -2.91 10.12
CA PRO A 125 5.14 -2.93 10.45
C PRO A 125 5.47 -4.14 11.33
N GLU A 126 6.63 -4.77 11.09
CA GLU A 126 7.17 -5.88 11.87
C GLU A 126 8.67 -5.69 12.09
N GLY A 127 9.02 -4.94 13.14
CA GLY A 127 10.39 -4.47 13.36
C GLY A 127 10.82 -3.51 12.26
N GLU A 128 11.96 -3.77 11.59
CA GLU A 128 12.41 -3.01 10.43
C GLU A 128 11.73 -3.43 9.12
N ASN A 129 10.96 -4.51 9.15
CA ASN A 129 10.27 -5.06 7.99
C ASN A 129 8.83 -4.56 7.90
N VAL A 130 8.22 -4.78 6.75
CA VAL A 130 6.78 -4.63 6.58
C VAL A 130 6.19 -5.95 6.11
N ARG A 131 5.11 -6.39 6.74
CA ARG A 131 4.34 -7.55 6.29
C ARG A 131 3.18 -7.08 5.44
N SER A 132 2.85 -7.87 4.44
CA SER A 132 1.63 -7.70 3.67
C SER A 132 1.01 -9.05 3.34
N LYS A 133 -0.32 -9.11 3.39
CA LYS A 133 -1.07 -10.24 2.89
C LYS A 133 -2.30 -9.78 2.13
N ALA A 134 -2.73 -10.61 1.19
CA ALA A 134 -4.03 -10.46 0.57
C ALA A 134 -4.90 -11.68 0.84
N GLU A 135 -6.19 -11.41 1.01
CA GLU A 135 -7.20 -12.43 1.25
C GLU A 135 -8.40 -12.16 0.36
N ARG A 136 -9.07 -13.22 -0.09
CA ARG A 136 -10.27 -13.13 -0.94
C ARG A 136 -11.47 -13.71 -0.23
N SER A 137 -12.61 -13.02 -0.38
CA SER A 137 -13.91 -13.50 0.07
C SER A 137 -14.88 -13.61 -1.10
N THR A 138 -15.59 -14.72 -1.18
CA THR A 138 -16.65 -14.97 -2.18
C THR A 138 -18.05 -15.02 -1.55
N ASP A 139 -18.15 -14.72 -0.25
CA ASP A 139 -19.38 -14.79 0.54
C ASP A 139 -19.76 -13.46 1.19
N GLY A 140 -19.32 -12.35 0.56
CA GLY A 140 -19.63 -11.00 1.03
C GLY A 140 -18.78 -10.54 2.22
N GLY A 141 -17.65 -11.19 2.50
CA GLY A 141 -16.73 -10.83 3.57
C GLY A 141 -16.94 -11.60 4.87
N LYS A 142 -17.72 -12.68 4.85
CA LYS A 142 -17.94 -13.55 6.02
C LYS A 142 -16.74 -14.45 6.28
N THR A 143 -16.19 -15.05 5.20
CA THR A 143 -14.96 -15.85 5.27
C THR A 143 -13.94 -15.33 4.28
N TRP A 144 -12.64 -15.56 4.60
CA TRP A 144 -11.51 -15.07 3.83
C TRP A 144 -10.50 -16.19 3.61
N THR A 145 -10.06 -16.34 2.36
CA THR A 145 -9.01 -17.28 1.95
C THR A 145 -7.77 -16.49 1.55
N MET A 146 -6.61 -16.91 2.03
CA MET A 146 -5.33 -16.26 1.72
C MET A 146 -5.01 -16.37 0.23
N VAL A 147 -4.63 -15.25 -0.37
CA VAL A 147 -4.15 -15.15 -1.77
C VAL A 147 -2.62 -15.12 -1.79
N PHE A 148 -2.02 -14.27 -0.94
CA PHE A 148 -0.58 -14.25 -0.71
C PHE A 148 -0.27 -13.77 0.71
N ASP A 149 0.93 -14.11 1.18
CA ASP A 149 1.53 -13.63 2.42
C ASP A 149 3.01 -13.37 2.16
N ILE A 150 3.44 -12.11 2.29
CA ILE A 150 4.79 -11.65 1.96
C ILE A 150 5.38 -10.78 3.06
N VAL A 151 6.70 -10.71 3.06
CA VAL A 151 7.46 -9.76 3.87
C VAL A 151 8.36 -8.91 2.98
N PHE A 152 8.35 -7.62 3.23
CA PHE A 152 9.27 -6.63 2.69
C PHE A 152 10.40 -6.43 3.69
N ARG A 153 11.65 -6.74 3.31
CA ARG A 153 12.87 -6.47 4.08
C ARG A 153 13.64 -5.34 3.45
N PRO A 154 14.27 -4.44 4.25
CA PRO A 154 15.09 -3.37 3.68
C PRO A 154 16.11 -3.92 2.69
N HIS A 155 16.12 -3.35 1.48
CA HIS A 155 17.12 -3.73 0.49
C HIS A 155 18.52 -3.28 0.94
N ARG A 156 19.46 -4.22 0.93
CA ARG A 156 20.86 -3.98 1.26
C ARG A 156 21.72 -4.31 0.04
N PRO A 157 22.23 -3.29 -0.70
CA PRO A 157 23.11 -3.55 -1.84
C PRO A 157 24.32 -4.40 -1.40
N GLY A 158 24.59 -5.51 -2.10
CA GLY A 158 25.73 -6.40 -1.86
C GLY A 158 25.55 -7.47 -0.78
N ALA A 159 24.38 -7.66 -0.22
CA ALA A 159 24.04 -8.83 0.57
C ALA A 159 23.53 -9.93 -0.39
N SER A 160 24.44 -10.71 -0.96
CA SER A 160 24.15 -11.93 -1.74
C SER A 160 24.53 -13.15 -0.90
#